data_71426e140ab5189553e84626f56edefb
#
_entry.id   71426e140ab5189553e84626f56edefb
#
_cell.length_a   1.000
_cell.length_b   1.000
_cell.length_c   1.000
_cell.angle_alpha   90.00
_cell.angle_beta   90.00
_cell.angle_gamma   90.00
#
_symmetry.space_group_name_H-M   'P 1'
#
loop_
_entity.id
_entity.type
_entity.pdbx_description
1 polymer ?
#
loop_
_entity_poly.entity_id
_entity_poly.type
_entity_poly.pdbx_seq_one_letter_code
_entity_poly.pdbx_strand_id
1 'polypeptide(L)'
;MRYVPRNLDDMVRQAARHFPAVVVTGPRRSGKTTLLRQLFPKIHYVLLEDPDIQGRIRSDPRTFLEELRPPILFDEIQNAPELLSYVRTLIDTAPSRMGQWLFTGSQEAPLMQGITESMAGRAAILQILPFSVTETAKVNMLHGGFPEVVVRPKSRALWFASYLQTYLERDVRSITNVRDLVTFRRFIALLASRHGQILNKTDLAAPLGVSVPTISEWLHVLEITSQIIIVPPYFENLGKRLVKTPKVYWGDAGLACYLLGITSEAELQRSPFLGQLFEGFVAAEILKSQVNQGGRKELYYFRDHQGLQVDFLLPRPNAGLWLIECKAGKTVRPAMAAPLLALRRAMEKRSTRLIVVYGKSRSAQATRAVARGVEAIELERFVASLTPGH
;
A
#
# COMPACT_ATOMS: atom_id res chain seq x y z
N MET A 1 8.03 10.65 -21.32
CA MET A 1 6.87 9.80 -20.92
C MET A 1 5.77 10.72 -20.43
N ARG A 2 4.51 10.56 -20.86
CA ARG A 2 3.42 11.44 -20.39
C ARG A 2 3.12 11.12 -18.92
N TYR A 3 3.06 12.13 -18.06
CA TYR A 3 2.68 11.97 -16.66
C TYR A 3 1.25 11.43 -16.52
N VAL A 4 1.06 10.49 -15.61
CA VAL A 4 -0.28 10.01 -15.22
C VAL A 4 -0.61 10.72 -13.91
N PRO A 5 -1.67 11.56 -13.85
CA PRO A 5 -2.08 12.23 -12.63
C PRO A 5 -2.32 11.23 -11.50
N ARG A 6 -1.97 11.63 -10.28
CA ARG A 6 -2.17 10.81 -9.09
C ARG A 6 -3.35 11.32 -8.28
N ASN A 7 -4.10 10.40 -7.69
CA ASN A 7 -5.16 10.79 -6.76
C ASN A 7 -4.62 11.57 -5.54
N LEU A 8 -3.33 11.48 -5.29
CA LEU A 8 -2.62 12.20 -4.22
C LEU A 8 -2.22 13.64 -4.60
N ASP A 9 -2.29 14.06 -5.87
CA ASP A 9 -1.79 15.35 -6.37
C ASP A 9 -2.33 16.53 -5.55
N ASP A 10 -3.65 16.58 -5.34
CA ASP A 10 -4.30 17.69 -4.62
C ASP A 10 -3.92 17.70 -3.13
N MET A 11 -3.81 16.54 -2.50
CA MET A 11 -3.38 16.42 -1.10
C MET A 11 -1.95 16.93 -0.92
N VAL A 12 -1.03 16.61 -1.85
CA VAL A 12 0.35 17.12 -1.83
C VAL A 12 0.37 18.63 -1.98
N ARG A 13 -0.41 19.20 -2.92
CA ARG A 13 -0.53 20.66 -3.09
C ARG A 13 -1.11 21.34 -1.84
N GLN A 14 -2.11 20.74 -1.23
CA GLN A 14 -2.70 21.23 0.01
C GLN A 14 -1.69 21.18 1.16
N ALA A 15 -0.98 20.06 1.32
CA ALA A 15 0.06 19.93 2.34
C ALA A 15 1.14 21.01 2.19
N ALA A 16 1.62 21.26 0.97
CA ALA A 16 2.62 22.30 0.71
C ALA A 16 2.12 23.74 0.98
N ARG A 17 0.80 23.97 1.00
CA ARG A 17 0.23 25.29 1.38
C ARG A 17 0.12 25.47 2.89
N HIS A 18 0.03 24.39 3.67
CA HIS A 18 -0.27 24.45 5.10
C HIS A 18 0.87 24.00 6.01
N PHE A 19 1.90 23.37 5.45
CA PHE A 19 3.05 22.89 6.20
C PHE A 19 4.36 23.43 5.63
N PRO A 20 5.33 23.82 6.48
CA PRO A 20 6.67 24.21 6.01
C PRO A 20 7.37 23.11 5.23
N ALA A 21 7.13 21.84 5.63
CA ALA A 21 7.73 20.68 4.99
C ALA A 21 6.67 19.64 4.55
N VAL A 22 6.96 18.92 3.47
CA VAL A 22 6.16 17.77 3.00
C VAL A 22 7.08 16.60 2.76
N VAL A 23 6.76 15.46 3.34
CA VAL A 23 7.49 14.21 3.17
C VAL A 23 6.61 13.22 2.40
N VAL A 24 7.07 12.78 1.24
CA VAL A 24 6.38 11.76 0.44
C VAL A 24 7.14 10.43 0.57
N THR A 25 6.52 9.48 1.26
CA THR A 25 7.07 8.13 1.46
C THR A 25 6.37 7.11 0.57
N GLY A 26 6.86 5.88 0.54
CA GLY A 26 6.23 4.76 -0.17
C GLY A 26 7.23 3.80 -0.79
N PRO A 27 6.76 2.69 -1.39
CA PRO A 27 7.62 1.71 -2.00
C PRO A 27 8.60 2.31 -3.01
N ARG A 28 9.76 1.70 -3.18
CA ARG A 28 10.66 2.08 -4.27
C ARG A 28 9.94 1.96 -5.62
N ARG A 29 10.23 2.88 -6.54
CA ARG A 29 9.60 2.92 -7.88
C ARG A 29 8.08 3.15 -7.89
N SER A 30 7.48 3.65 -6.81
CA SER A 30 6.07 4.06 -6.80
C SER A 30 5.81 5.44 -7.45
N GLY A 31 6.86 6.19 -7.78
CA GLY A 31 6.78 7.47 -8.49
C GLY A 31 6.86 8.72 -7.60
N LYS A 32 7.43 8.63 -6.39
CA LYS A 32 7.62 9.75 -5.43
C LYS A 32 8.24 10.99 -6.06
N THR A 33 9.45 10.85 -6.58
CA THR A 33 10.22 11.92 -7.21
C THR A 33 9.50 12.50 -8.43
N THR A 34 8.92 11.62 -9.27
CA THR A 34 8.15 12.03 -10.45
C THR A 34 6.95 12.89 -10.07
N LEU A 35 6.20 12.50 -9.02
CA LEU A 35 5.08 13.25 -8.48
C LEU A 35 5.51 14.67 -8.08
N LEU A 36 6.51 14.80 -7.19
CA LEU A 36 6.92 16.09 -6.65
C LEU A 36 7.52 17.01 -7.75
N ARG A 37 8.34 16.48 -8.64
CA ARG A 37 8.89 17.26 -9.77
C ARG A 37 7.82 17.71 -10.76
N GLN A 38 6.76 16.93 -10.94
CA GLN A 38 5.64 17.30 -11.80
C GLN A 38 4.75 18.37 -11.15
N LEU A 39 4.51 18.28 -9.84
CA LEU A 39 3.68 19.24 -9.12
C LEU A 39 4.42 20.58 -8.89
N PHE A 40 5.74 20.53 -8.75
CA PHE A 40 6.61 21.68 -8.46
C PHE A 40 7.76 21.77 -9.48
N PRO A 41 7.50 22.13 -10.74
CA PRO A 41 8.49 22.05 -11.82
C PRO A 41 9.67 23.03 -11.69
N LYS A 42 9.53 24.05 -10.85
CA LYS A 42 10.59 25.07 -10.59
C LYS A 42 11.36 24.79 -9.29
N ILE A 43 11.11 23.65 -8.62
CA ILE A 43 11.75 23.33 -7.36
C ILE A 43 13.25 23.01 -7.56
N HIS A 44 14.08 23.48 -6.66
CA HIS A 44 15.48 23.07 -6.64
C HIS A 44 15.59 21.61 -6.22
N TYR A 45 16.15 20.78 -7.10
CA TYR A 45 16.23 19.32 -6.89
C TYR A 45 17.62 18.91 -6.43
N VAL A 46 17.70 18.16 -5.33
CA VAL A 46 18.93 17.62 -4.75
C VAL A 46 18.79 16.11 -4.57
N LEU A 47 19.64 15.32 -5.24
CA LEU A 47 19.69 13.87 -5.11
C LEU A 47 20.66 13.49 -4.00
N LEU A 48 20.15 12.97 -2.89
CA LEU A 48 20.95 12.59 -1.73
C LEU A 48 21.65 11.22 -1.86
N GLU A 49 21.43 10.48 -2.96
CA GLU A 49 22.23 9.29 -3.31
C GLU A 49 23.58 9.66 -3.95
N ASP A 50 23.76 10.90 -4.40
CA ASP A 50 24.99 11.38 -5.02
C ASP A 50 26.12 11.44 -3.99
N PRO A 51 27.27 10.72 -4.22
CA PRO A 51 28.38 10.68 -3.26
C PRO A 51 29.01 12.04 -2.99
N ASP A 52 29.07 12.94 -3.98
CA ASP A 52 29.65 14.27 -3.83
C ASP A 52 28.77 15.14 -2.93
N ILE A 53 27.45 15.05 -3.11
CA ILE A 53 26.45 15.69 -2.26
C ILE A 53 26.54 15.15 -0.83
N GLN A 54 26.64 13.84 -0.64
CA GLN A 54 26.82 13.24 0.69
C GLN A 54 28.12 13.70 1.35
N GLY A 55 29.21 13.77 0.59
CA GLY A 55 30.50 14.26 1.06
C GLY A 55 30.40 15.70 1.58
N ARG A 56 29.74 16.59 0.85
CA ARG A 56 29.50 17.99 1.25
C ARG A 56 28.64 18.08 2.51
N ILE A 57 27.56 17.32 2.60
CA ILE A 57 26.65 17.30 3.76
C ILE A 57 27.42 16.83 5.02
N ARG A 58 28.22 15.76 4.92
CA ARG A 58 29.00 15.26 6.05
C ARG A 58 30.08 16.22 6.51
N SER A 59 30.65 17.00 5.58
CA SER A 59 31.68 17.99 5.86
C SER A 59 31.13 19.22 6.57
N ASP A 60 30.10 19.85 6.01
CA ASP A 60 29.44 21.04 6.56
C ASP A 60 27.98 21.14 6.10
N PRO A 61 27.03 20.56 6.86
CA PRO A 61 25.63 20.60 6.50
C PRO A 61 25.01 21.99 6.58
N ARG A 62 25.58 22.91 7.37
CA ARG A 62 25.04 24.29 7.47
C ARG A 62 25.36 25.08 6.22
N THR A 63 26.64 25.17 5.87
CA THR A 63 27.08 25.85 4.63
C THR A 63 26.38 25.22 3.41
N PHE A 64 26.24 23.89 3.37
CA PHE A 64 25.51 23.22 2.31
C PHE A 64 24.06 23.73 2.17
N LEU A 65 23.34 23.89 3.27
CA LEU A 65 21.95 24.37 3.26
C LEU A 65 21.86 25.88 2.97
N GLU A 66 22.81 26.69 3.40
CA GLU A 66 22.87 28.15 3.15
C GLU A 66 23.08 28.49 1.67
N GLU A 67 23.78 27.63 0.93
CA GLU A 67 23.98 27.79 -0.51
C GLU A 67 22.71 27.47 -1.33
N LEU A 68 21.75 26.77 -0.75
CA LEU A 68 20.53 26.37 -1.42
C LEU A 68 19.41 27.42 -1.26
N ARG A 69 18.59 27.55 -2.29
CA ARG A 69 17.44 28.48 -2.29
C ARG A 69 16.13 27.71 -2.25
N PRO A 70 15.39 27.73 -1.15
CA PRO A 70 14.05 27.14 -1.08
C PRO A 70 13.09 27.77 -2.12
N PRO A 71 12.11 27.00 -2.66
CA PRO A 71 11.75 25.65 -2.26
C PRO A 71 12.70 24.56 -2.80
N ILE A 72 13.00 23.53 -1.97
CA ILE A 72 13.96 22.47 -2.27
C ILE A 72 13.28 21.11 -2.16
N LEU A 73 13.61 20.22 -3.11
CA LEU A 73 13.27 18.79 -3.05
C LEU A 73 14.52 17.98 -2.75
N PHE A 74 14.60 17.43 -1.57
CA PHE A 74 15.60 16.43 -1.18
C PHE A 74 15.09 15.03 -1.51
N ASP A 75 15.71 14.38 -2.48
CA ASP A 75 15.31 13.05 -2.94
C ASP A 75 16.12 11.97 -2.21
N GLU A 76 15.42 10.93 -1.71
CA GLU A 76 15.95 9.80 -0.95
C GLU A 76 16.65 10.23 0.37
N ILE A 77 15.89 10.94 1.23
CA ILE A 77 16.38 11.55 2.50
C ILE A 77 17.00 10.54 3.49
N GLN A 78 16.71 9.24 3.35
CA GLN A 78 17.36 8.22 4.18
C GLN A 78 18.88 8.12 3.97
N ASN A 79 19.43 8.72 2.91
CA ASN A 79 20.87 8.77 2.66
C ASN A 79 21.59 9.92 3.40
N ALA A 80 20.84 10.88 3.96
CA ALA A 80 21.35 11.99 4.78
C ALA A 80 20.29 12.41 5.82
N PRO A 81 19.88 11.52 6.73
CA PRO A 81 18.78 11.78 7.67
C PRO A 81 19.10 12.90 8.67
N GLU A 82 20.37 13.18 8.91
CA GLU A 82 20.85 14.28 9.77
C GLU A 82 20.36 15.64 9.28
N LEU A 83 20.14 15.83 7.97
CA LEU A 83 19.61 17.08 7.40
C LEU A 83 18.26 17.48 7.99
N LEU A 84 17.43 16.51 8.41
CA LEU A 84 16.13 16.79 9.02
C LEU A 84 16.26 17.69 10.27
N SER A 85 17.29 17.49 11.08
CA SER A 85 17.53 18.31 12.28
C SER A 85 17.96 19.74 11.94
N TYR A 86 18.77 19.92 10.90
CA TYR A 86 19.18 21.25 10.43
C TYR A 86 18.02 22.00 9.77
N VAL A 87 17.25 21.31 8.91
CA VAL A 87 16.07 21.89 8.28
C VAL A 87 15.01 22.27 9.32
N ARG A 88 14.84 21.47 10.38
CA ARG A 88 13.97 21.85 11.51
C ARG A 88 14.37 23.20 12.08
N THR A 89 15.66 23.43 12.34
CA THR A 89 16.14 24.72 12.86
C THR A 89 15.80 25.87 11.92
N LEU A 90 15.96 25.68 10.61
CA LEU A 90 15.61 26.68 9.61
C LEU A 90 14.08 26.95 9.55
N ILE A 91 13.26 25.93 9.71
CA ILE A 91 11.80 26.10 9.81
C ILE A 91 11.44 26.92 11.05
N ASP A 92 12.07 26.64 12.19
CA ASP A 92 11.78 27.32 13.46
C ASP A 92 12.16 28.82 13.42
N THR A 93 13.15 29.20 12.59
CA THR A 93 13.49 30.61 12.37
C THR A 93 12.54 31.35 11.42
N ALA A 94 11.79 30.64 10.56
CA ALA A 94 10.86 31.23 9.61
C ALA A 94 9.57 30.38 9.48
N PRO A 95 8.80 30.23 10.56
CA PRO A 95 7.71 29.25 10.65
C PRO A 95 6.53 29.51 9.70
N SER A 96 6.38 30.74 9.19
CA SER A 96 5.31 31.11 8.28
C SER A 96 5.59 30.75 6.80
N ARG A 97 6.78 30.30 6.47
CA ARG A 97 7.15 29.93 5.08
C ARG A 97 6.73 28.49 4.80
N MET A 98 5.58 28.32 4.15
CA MET A 98 5.02 27.02 3.79
C MET A 98 5.63 26.46 2.49
N GLY A 99 5.68 25.11 2.38
CA GLY A 99 6.10 24.41 1.17
C GLY A 99 7.56 24.61 0.75
N GLN A 100 8.42 25.01 1.70
CA GLN A 100 9.83 25.29 1.40
C GLN A 100 10.68 24.01 1.30
N TRP A 101 10.27 22.94 2.00
CA TRP A 101 11.06 21.74 2.16
C TRP A 101 10.27 20.52 1.75
N LEU A 102 10.62 19.91 0.63
CA LEU A 102 10.01 18.69 0.15
C LEU A 102 11.02 17.54 0.26
N PHE A 103 10.55 16.39 0.71
CA PHE A 103 11.39 15.21 0.87
C PHE A 103 10.74 14.01 0.22
N THR A 104 11.55 13.17 -0.41
CA THR A 104 11.15 11.80 -0.70
C THR A 104 11.98 10.83 0.13
N GLY A 105 11.42 9.67 0.41
CA GLY A 105 12.16 8.60 1.09
C GLY A 105 11.44 7.27 0.99
N SER A 106 12.21 6.19 1.14
CA SER A 106 11.64 4.87 1.39
C SER A 106 11.00 4.86 2.78
N GLN A 107 9.98 4.01 2.95
CA GLN A 107 9.26 3.90 4.23
C GLN A 107 10.01 2.96 5.18
N GLU A 108 11.26 3.31 5.50
CA GLU A 108 12.10 2.55 6.43
C GLU A 108 11.86 3.03 7.87
N ALA A 109 11.85 2.11 8.84
CA ALA A 109 11.59 2.46 10.23
C ALA A 109 12.55 3.52 10.80
N PRO A 110 13.88 3.47 10.56
CA PRO A 110 14.80 4.49 11.05
C PRO A 110 14.51 5.88 10.49
N LEU A 111 14.14 5.96 9.20
CA LEU A 111 13.77 7.23 8.58
C LEU A 111 12.48 7.78 9.19
N MET A 112 11.47 6.94 9.35
CA MET A 112 10.20 7.37 9.95
C MET A 112 10.36 7.85 11.39
N GLN A 113 11.23 7.22 12.18
CA GLN A 113 11.60 7.68 13.51
C GLN A 113 12.27 9.06 13.46
N GLY A 114 13.29 9.24 12.62
CA GLY A 114 13.97 10.53 12.45
C GLY A 114 13.03 11.66 12.01
N ILE A 115 12.11 11.39 11.09
CA ILE A 115 11.06 12.34 10.67
C ILE A 115 10.15 12.67 11.84
N THR A 116 9.68 11.67 12.58
CA THR A 116 8.76 11.87 13.72
C THR A 116 9.42 12.69 14.82
N GLU A 117 10.68 12.44 15.15
CA GLU A 117 11.42 13.16 16.17
C GLU A 117 11.78 14.59 15.75
N SER A 118 12.27 14.77 14.52
CA SER A 118 12.79 16.07 14.07
C SER A 118 11.72 16.98 13.48
N MET A 119 10.68 16.44 12.84
CA MET A 119 9.72 17.20 12.02
C MET A 119 8.29 17.21 12.61
N ALA A 120 8.11 16.76 13.86
CA ALA A 120 6.80 16.76 14.53
C ALA A 120 6.14 18.13 14.49
N GLY A 121 4.90 18.21 13.98
CA GLY A 121 4.14 19.45 13.82
C GLY A 121 4.61 20.39 12.70
N ARG A 122 5.72 20.07 12.00
CA ARG A 122 6.32 20.90 10.93
C ARG A 122 6.15 20.29 9.55
N ALA A 123 5.97 18.99 9.46
CA ALA A 123 5.84 18.29 8.19
C ALA A 123 4.52 17.55 8.05
N ALA A 124 3.95 17.62 6.86
CA ALA A 124 2.92 16.68 6.42
C ALA A 124 3.60 15.43 5.87
N ILE A 125 3.22 14.25 6.38
CA ILE A 125 3.73 12.96 5.91
C ILE A 125 2.65 12.32 5.05
N LEU A 126 2.95 12.11 3.77
CA LEU A 126 2.06 11.51 2.79
C LEU A 126 2.69 10.23 2.24
N GLN A 127 1.85 9.26 1.95
CA GLN A 127 2.31 8.00 1.37
C GLN A 127 1.80 7.84 -0.06
N ILE A 128 2.67 7.48 -1.01
CA ILE A 128 2.30 7.13 -2.37
C ILE A 128 2.49 5.63 -2.58
N LEU A 129 1.44 4.95 -3.03
CA LEU A 129 1.46 3.53 -3.41
C LEU A 129 1.52 3.39 -4.94
N PRO A 130 1.75 2.19 -5.49
CA PRO A 130 1.59 1.94 -6.93
C PRO A 130 0.22 2.42 -7.45
N PHE A 131 0.08 2.65 -8.75
CA PHE A 131 -1.17 3.15 -9.35
C PHE A 131 -2.41 2.36 -8.92
N SER A 132 -3.50 3.08 -8.72
CA SER A 132 -4.85 2.55 -8.55
C SER A 132 -5.58 2.41 -9.89
N VAL A 133 -6.61 1.57 -9.94
CA VAL A 133 -7.52 1.46 -11.10
C VAL A 133 -8.24 2.76 -11.42
N THR A 134 -8.40 3.67 -10.46
CA THR A 134 -8.98 5.00 -10.66
C THR A 134 -8.00 6.02 -11.26
N GLU A 135 -6.68 5.78 -11.17
CA GLU A 135 -5.66 6.63 -11.77
C GLU A 135 -5.40 6.26 -13.24
N THR A 136 -5.52 4.96 -13.56
CA THR A 136 -5.36 4.49 -14.95
C THR A 136 -5.99 3.13 -15.17
N ALA A 137 -6.77 2.99 -16.25
CA ALA A 137 -7.39 1.73 -16.67
C ALA A 137 -6.39 0.61 -17.07
N LYS A 138 -5.08 0.91 -17.09
CA LYS A 138 -4.03 -0.09 -17.36
C LYS A 138 -3.70 -0.96 -16.16
N VAL A 139 -4.09 -0.54 -14.96
CA VAL A 139 -3.91 -1.34 -13.74
C VAL A 139 -4.86 -2.53 -13.77
N ASN A 140 -4.34 -3.72 -13.54
CA ASN A 140 -5.12 -4.95 -13.44
C ASN A 140 -4.37 -5.98 -12.58
N MET A 141 -5.01 -7.10 -12.25
CA MET A 141 -4.42 -8.12 -11.39
C MET A 141 -3.11 -8.71 -11.94
N LEU A 142 -3.01 -8.93 -13.25
CA LEU A 142 -1.84 -9.56 -13.85
C LEU A 142 -0.62 -8.63 -13.85
N HIS A 143 -0.81 -7.35 -14.15
CA HIS A 143 0.29 -6.38 -14.31
C HIS A 143 0.58 -5.60 -13.02
N GLY A 144 -0.39 -5.48 -12.10
CA GLY A 144 -0.28 -4.63 -10.93
C GLY A 144 -0.34 -3.14 -11.24
N GLY A 145 0.14 -2.33 -10.32
CA GLY A 145 0.11 -0.86 -10.39
C GLY A 145 1.48 -0.20 -10.42
N PHE A 146 2.60 -0.92 -10.45
CA PHE A 146 3.91 -0.28 -10.54
C PHE A 146 4.06 0.52 -11.86
N PRO A 147 4.47 1.81 -11.78
CA PRO A 147 4.51 2.71 -12.93
C PRO A 147 5.22 2.14 -14.16
N GLU A 148 6.39 1.54 -14.00
CA GLU A 148 7.17 0.97 -15.09
C GLU A 148 6.44 -0.19 -15.76
N VAL A 149 5.78 -1.05 -14.98
CA VAL A 149 5.01 -2.20 -15.53
C VAL A 149 3.77 -1.71 -16.25
N VAL A 150 3.07 -0.72 -15.67
CA VAL A 150 1.86 -0.12 -16.28
C VAL A 150 2.18 0.54 -17.63
N VAL A 151 3.34 1.18 -17.73
CA VAL A 151 3.77 1.85 -18.97
C VAL A 151 4.39 0.88 -19.97
N ARG A 152 5.09 -0.15 -19.51
CA ARG A 152 5.80 -1.15 -20.32
C ARG A 152 5.40 -2.58 -19.94
N PRO A 153 4.16 -3.01 -20.18
CA PRO A 153 3.65 -4.29 -19.70
C PRO A 153 4.42 -5.50 -20.26
N LYS A 154 5.03 -5.37 -21.44
CA LYS A 154 5.87 -6.44 -22.04
C LYS A 154 7.14 -6.74 -21.24
N SER A 155 7.65 -5.78 -20.46
CA SER A 155 8.85 -5.97 -19.62
C SER A 155 8.53 -6.49 -18.21
N ARG A 156 7.27 -6.81 -17.90
CA ARG A 156 6.80 -7.18 -16.55
C ARG A 156 7.67 -8.22 -15.85
N ALA A 157 7.92 -9.36 -16.51
CA ALA A 157 8.67 -10.45 -15.90
C ALA A 157 10.12 -10.04 -15.55
N LEU A 158 10.81 -9.40 -16.49
CA LEU A 158 12.16 -8.89 -16.28
C LEU A 158 12.18 -7.79 -15.20
N TRP A 159 11.18 -6.92 -15.22
CA TRP A 159 11.10 -5.83 -14.25
C TRP A 159 10.91 -6.37 -12.83
N PHE A 160 9.97 -7.29 -12.60
CA PHE A 160 9.77 -7.88 -11.27
C PHE A 160 10.96 -8.69 -10.80
N ALA A 161 11.62 -9.44 -11.70
CA ALA A 161 12.88 -10.14 -11.38
C ALA A 161 13.95 -9.16 -10.87
N SER A 162 14.17 -8.07 -11.61
CA SER A 162 15.13 -7.04 -11.25
C SER A 162 14.71 -6.31 -9.96
N TYR A 163 13.41 -6.01 -9.79
CA TYR A 163 12.88 -5.35 -8.61
C TYR A 163 13.13 -6.17 -7.33
N LEU A 164 12.84 -7.47 -7.37
CA LEU A 164 13.12 -8.36 -6.24
C LEU A 164 14.61 -8.38 -5.90
N GLN A 165 15.46 -8.57 -6.90
CA GLN A 165 16.89 -8.71 -6.71
C GLN A 165 17.58 -7.41 -6.28
N THR A 166 17.17 -6.25 -6.81
CA THR A 166 17.89 -4.99 -6.58
C THR A 166 17.32 -4.15 -5.44
N TYR A 167 16.02 -4.21 -5.21
CA TYR A 167 15.36 -3.35 -4.21
C TYR A 167 14.92 -4.12 -2.98
N LEU A 168 14.14 -5.18 -3.16
CA LEU A 168 13.58 -5.89 -2.02
C LEU A 168 14.67 -6.56 -1.17
N GLU A 169 15.65 -7.20 -1.83
CA GLU A 169 16.78 -7.82 -1.12
C GLU A 169 17.68 -6.77 -0.46
N ARG A 170 17.88 -5.60 -1.10
CA ARG A 170 18.64 -4.50 -0.52
C ARG A 170 17.96 -3.93 0.72
N ASP A 171 16.65 -3.64 0.64
CA ASP A 171 15.88 -3.06 1.74
C ASP A 171 15.85 -4.02 2.94
N VAL A 172 15.71 -5.33 2.68
CA VAL A 172 15.78 -6.34 3.74
C VAL A 172 17.16 -6.39 4.37
N ARG A 173 18.25 -6.29 3.60
CA ARG A 173 19.61 -6.25 4.15
C ARG A 173 19.90 -5.02 4.98
N SER A 174 19.32 -3.86 4.62
CA SER A 174 19.56 -2.60 5.34
C SER A 174 18.84 -2.54 6.69
N ILE A 175 17.68 -3.21 6.78
CA ILE A 175 16.82 -3.15 7.98
C ILE A 175 17.07 -4.33 8.91
N THR A 176 17.33 -5.52 8.35
CA THR A 176 17.61 -6.75 9.10
C THR A 176 18.93 -7.35 8.59
N ASN A 177 19.77 -7.81 9.49
CA ASN A 177 21.03 -8.48 9.12
C ASN A 177 20.79 -9.83 8.43
N VAL A 178 19.98 -9.85 7.36
CA VAL A 178 19.71 -11.08 6.59
C VAL A 178 21.01 -11.52 5.90
N ARG A 179 21.65 -12.52 6.47
CA ARG A 179 22.86 -13.12 5.91
C ARG A 179 22.55 -14.09 4.77
N ASP A 180 21.39 -14.74 4.81
CA ASP A 180 20.98 -15.76 3.83
C ASP A 180 19.84 -15.26 2.93
N LEU A 181 20.21 -14.69 1.79
CA LEU A 181 19.26 -14.25 0.77
C LEU A 181 18.57 -15.41 0.02
N VAL A 182 19.18 -16.59 -0.01
CA VAL A 182 18.57 -17.75 -0.66
C VAL A 182 17.33 -18.17 0.12
N THR A 183 17.46 -18.29 1.44
CA THR A 183 16.33 -18.60 2.31
C THR A 183 15.29 -17.48 2.30
N PHE A 184 15.70 -16.20 2.22
CA PHE A 184 14.75 -15.11 2.08
C PHE A 184 13.96 -15.16 0.74
N ARG A 185 14.59 -15.50 -0.38
CA ARG A 185 13.87 -15.73 -1.66
C ARG A 185 12.87 -16.87 -1.56
N ARG A 186 13.24 -17.98 -0.89
CA ARG A 186 12.31 -19.08 -0.62
C ARG A 186 11.15 -18.64 0.28
N PHE A 187 11.41 -17.80 1.28
CA PHE A 187 10.36 -17.20 2.11
C PHE A 187 9.37 -16.37 1.30
N ILE A 188 9.84 -15.50 0.40
CA ILE A 188 8.98 -14.68 -0.47
C ILE A 188 8.08 -15.56 -1.34
N ALA A 189 8.63 -16.60 -1.97
CA ALA A 189 7.85 -17.54 -2.79
C ALA A 189 6.82 -18.31 -1.95
N LEU A 190 7.22 -18.77 -0.76
CA LEU A 190 6.30 -19.45 0.17
C LEU A 190 5.20 -18.49 0.65
N LEU A 191 5.54 -17.24 0.98
CA LEU A 191 4.57 -16.23 1.39
C LEU A 191 3.58 -15.91 0.26
N ALA A 192 4.02 -15.93 -1.00
CA ALA A 192 3.13 -15.73 -2.14
C ALA A 192 2.07 -16.85 -2.24
N SER A 193 2.44 -18.08 -1.95
CA SER A 193 1.48 -19.21 -1.89
C SER A 193 0.49 -19.12 -0.72
N ARG A 194 0.75 -18.25 0.25
CA ARG A 194 -0.11 -17.95 1.40
C ARG A 194 -0.93 -16.66 1.23
N HIS A 195 -0.92 -16.08 0.05
CA HIS A 195 -1.69 -14.88 -0.27
C HIS A 195 -3.18 -15.05 0.05
N GLY A 196 -3.77 -14.12 0.79
CA GLY A 196 -5.17 -14.18 1.23
C GLY A 196 -5.48 -15.17 2.35
N GLN A 197 -4.47 -15.82 2.93
CA GLN A 197 -4.64 -16.79 4.01
C GLN A 197 -4.34 -16.19 5.38
N ILE A 198 -4.82 -16.87 6.43
CA ILE A 198 -4.47 -16.56 7.81
C ILE A 198 -2.97 -16.80 8.00
N LEU A 199 -2.29 -15.82 8.57
CA LEU A 199 -0.84 -15.80 8.73
C LEU A 199 -0.39 -16.70 9.87
N ASN A 200 0.12 -17.89 9.56
CA ASN A 200 0.77 -18.76 10.52
C ASN A 200 2.29 -18.67 10.37
N LYS A 201 2.96 -18.02 11.32
CA LYS A 201 4.41 -17.80 11.29
C LYS A 201 5.19 -19.10 11.48
N THR A 202 4.67 -20.06 12.23
CA THR A 202 5.30 -21.38 12.42
C THR A 202 5.31 -22.18 11.12
N ASP A 203 4.20 -22.15 10.37
CA ASP A 203 4.08 -22.83 9.07
C ASP A 203 4.97 -22.21 7.99
N LEU A 204 5.39 -20.95 8.17
CA LEU A 204 6.38 -20.31 7.32
C LEU A 204 7.82 -20.62 7.76
N ALA A 205 8.07 -20.71 9.07
CA ALA A 205 9.40 -20.91 9.64
C ALA A 205 9.93 -22.34 9.40
N ALA A 206 9.09 -23.35 9.67
CA ALA A 206 9.49 -24.75 9.65
C ALA A 206 10.09 -25.23 8.30
N PRO A 207 9.44 -24.99 7.12
CA PRO A 207 9.98 -25.43 5.83
C PRO A 207 11.28 -24.69 5.43
N LEU A 208 11.54 -23.53 6.04
CA LEU A 208 12.70 -22.68 5.73
C LEU A 208 13.88 -22.94 6.69
N GLY A 209 13.66 -23.68 7.77
CA GLY A 209 14.69 -23.93 8.78
C GLY A 209 15.10 -22.68 9.56
N VAL A 210 14.20 -21.69 9.69
CA VAL A 210 14.46 -20.44 10.41
C VAL A 210 13.58 -20.30 11.65
N SER A 211 13.94 -19.38 12.55
CA SER A 211 13.15 -19.11 13.74
C SER A 211 11.87 -18.29 13.45
N VAL A 212 10.85 -18.42 14.29
CA VAL A 212 9.62 -17.60 14.21
C VAL A 212 9.93 -16.09 14.39
N PRO A 213 10.84 -15.66 15.27
CA PRO A 213 11.31 -14.27 15.30
C PRO A 213 11.86 -13.79 13.96
N THR A 214 12.69 -14.57 13.26
CA THR A 214 13.22 -14.23 11.93
C THR A 214 12.09 -14.00 10.92
N ILE A 215 11.08 -14.87 10.89
CA ILE A 215 9.88 -14.67 10.04
C ILE A 215 9.15 -13.37 10.43
N SER A 216 9.06 -13.06 11.73
CA SER A 216 8.39 -11.83 12.19
C SER A 216 9.14 -10.58 11.74
N GLU A 217 10.46 -10.57 11.78
CA GLU A 217 11.30 -9.49 11.27
C GLU A 217 11.13 -9.32 9.75
N TRP A 218 11.18 -10.40 8.98
CA TRP A 218 10.99 -10.35 7.54
C TRP A 218 9.61 -9.85 7.13
N LEU A 219 8.56 -10.31 7.82
CA LEU A 219 7.20 -9.81 7.62
C LEU A 219 7.09 -8.32 7.96
N HIS A 220 7.71 -7.88 9.06
CA HIS A 220 7.72 -6.47 9.45
C HIS A 220 8.37 -5.59 8.39
N VAL A 221 9.52 -6.00 7.84
CA VAL A 221 10.17 -5.27 6.74
C VAL A 221 9.28 -5.18 5.51
N LEU A 222 8.67 -6.30 5.10
CA LEU A 222 7.76 -6.31 3.96
C LEU A 222 6.53 -5.42 4.18
N GLU A 223 6.03 -5.34 5.40
CA GLU A 223 4.89 -4.50 5.78
C GLU A 223 5.25 -3.01 5.76
N ILE A 224 6.34 -2.59 6.44
CA ILE A 224 6.76 -1.18 6.47
C ILE A 224 7.18 -0.67 5.10
N THR A 225 7.75 -1.53 4.23
CA THR A 225 8.05 -1.18 2.84
C THR A 225 6.84 -1.29 1.90
N SER A 226 5.66 -1.59 2.46
CA SER A 226 4.39 -1.72 1.73
C SER A 226 4.40 -2.78 0.63
N GLN A 227 5.24 -3.81 0.79
CA GLN A 227 5.23 -4.98 -0.09
C GLN A 227 4.09 -5.93 0.25
N ILE A 228 3.72 -6.00 1.52
CA ILE A 228 2.58 -6.79 2.00
C ILE A 228 1.58 -5.91 2.76
N ILE A 229 0.37 -6.42 2.85
CA ILE A 229 -0.74 -5.89 3.62
C ILE A 229 -1.10 -6.91 4.69
N ILE A 230 -1.06 -6.51 5.94
CA ILE A 230 -1.55 -7.31 7.07
C ILE A 230 -2.95 -6.80 7.42
N VAL A 231 -3.95 -7.66 7.26
CA VAL A 231 -5.35 -7.35 7.58
C VAL A 231 -5.71 -8.02 8.90
N PRO A 232 -5.86 -7.25 9.99
CA PRO A 232 -6.23 -7.79 11.28
C PRO A 232 -7.70 -8.24 11.30
N PRO A 233 -8.05 -9.15 12.19
CA PRO A 233 -9.44 -9.50 12.41
C PRO A 233 -10.19 -8.35 13.08
N TYR A 234 -11.47 -8.23 12.76
CA TYR A 234 -12.36 -7.27 13.39
C TYR A 234 -12.84 -7.83 14.74
N PHE A 235 -12.51 -7.10 15.81
CA PHE A 235 -12.94 -7.45 17.17
C PHE A 235 -14.08 -6.54 17.60
N GLU A 236 -15.26 -7.09 17.64
CA GLU A 236 -16.39 -6.56 18.39
C GLU A 236 -16.85 -7.59 19.40
N ASN A 237 -17.43 -7.20 20.50
CA ASN A 237 -17.91 -8.09 21.54
C ASN A 237 -19.21 -8.80 21.07
N LEU A 238 -19.10 -9.68 20.07
CA LEU A 238 -20.22 -10.39 19.46
C LEU A 238 -20.60 -11.68 20.19
N GLY A 239 -20.05 -11.89 21.41
CA GLY A 239 -20.29 -13.12 22.17
C GLY A 239 -19.71 -14.40 21.52
N LYS A 240 -18.97 -14.29 20.42
CA LYS A 240 -18.39 -15.40 19.67
C LYS A 240 -16.88 -15.49 19.88
N ARG A 241 -16.35 -16.72 19.89
CA ARG A 241 -14.90 -16.94 19.82
C ARG A 241 -14.41 -16.58 18.41
N LEU A 242 -13.59 -15.55 18.29
CA LEU A 242 -13.06 -15.05 17.02
C LEU A 242 -11.63 -15.56 16.78
N VAL A 243 -11.27 -15.73 15.51
CA VAL A 243 -9.88 -15.98 15.10
C VAL A 243 -9.09 -14.68 15.31
N LYS A 244 -7.98 -14.75 16.06
CA LYS A 244 -7.17 -13.56 16.42
C LYS A 244 -6.01 -13.30 15.45
N THR A 245 -5.71 -14.21 14.56
CA THR A 245 -4.56 -14.16 13.67
C THR A 245 -4.90 -13.37 12.40
N PRO A 246 -4.06 -12.44 11.93
CA PRO A 246 -4.33 -11.64 10.73
C PRO A 246 -4.26 -12.45 9.44
N LYS A 247 -4.84 -11.93 8.36
CA LYS A 247 -4.59 -12.37 6.98
C LYS A 247 -3.43 -11.59 6.36
N VAL A 248 -2.74 -12.19 5.37
CA VAL A 248 -1.65 -11.56 4.64
C VAL A 248 -1.94 -11.51 3.14
N TYR A 249 -1.66 -10.36 2.52
CA TYR A 249 -1.75 -10.15 1.08
C TYR A 249 -0.48 -9.47 0.57
N TRP A 250 -0.08 -9.72 -0.66
CA TRP A 250 0.88 -8.87 -1.36
C TRP A 250 0.24 -7.53 -1.71
N GLY A 251 0.97 -6.44 -1.54
CA GLY A 251 0.48 -5.07 -1.75
C GLY A 251 0.28 -4.71 -3.24
N ASP A 252 0.88 -5.51 -4.14
CA ASP A 252 0.68 -5.39 -5.58
C ASP A 252 0.33 -6.76 -6.18
N ALA A 253 -0.81 -6.84 -6.86
CA ALA A 253 -1.30 -8.09 -7.44
C ALA A 253 -0.40 -8.61 -8.58
N GLY A 254 0.22 -7.71 -9.35
CA GLY A 254 1.16 -8.09 -10.41
C GLY A 254 2.42 -8.75 -9.87
N LEU A 255 2.93 -8.25 -8.74
CA LEU A 255 4.04 -8.88 -8.02
C LEU A 255 3.63 -10.24 -7.46
N ALA A 256 2.43 -10.35 -6.87
CA ALA A 256 1.89 -11.64 -6.41
C ALA A 256 1.76 -12.65 -7.54
N CYS A 257 1.20 -12.25 -8.69
CA CYS A 257 1.13 -13.10 -9.88
C CYS A 257 2.51 -13.55 -10.36
N TYR A 258 3.49 -12.63 -10.38
CA TYR A 258 4.87 -12.97 -10.76
C TYR A 258 5.48 -14.02 -9.84
N LEU A 259 5.35 -13.85 -8.53
CA LEU A 259 5.87 -14.77 -7.51
C LEU A 259 5.21 -16.16 -7.56
N LEU A 260 3.95 -16.22 -8.00
CA LEU A 260 3.19 -17.46 -8.20
C LEU A 260 3.43 -18.11 -9.58
N GLY A 261 4.31 -17.52 -10.41
CA GLY A 261 4.61 -18.04 -11.75
C GLY A 261 3.51 -17.82 -12.77
N ILE A 262 2.53 -16.94 -12.50
CA ILE A 262 1.42 -16.64 -13.41
C ILE A 262 1.90 -15.62 -14.45
N THR A 263 1.97 -16.03 -15.71
CA THR A 263 2.56 -15.23 -16.80
C THR A 263 1.55 -14.61 -17.75
N SER A 264 0.35 -15.18 -17.81
CA SER A 264 -0.69 -14.76 -18.75
C SER A 264 -2.07 -14.66 -18.08
N GLU A 265 -2.97 -13.90 -18.71
CA GLU A 265 -4.38 -13.79 -18.28
C GLU A 265 -5.09 -15.15 -18.29
N ALA A 266 -4.76 -16.01 -19.27
CA ALA A 266 -5.35 -17.34 -19.36
C ALA A 266 -4.93 -18.24 -18.19
N GLU A 267 -3.67 -18.15 -17.75
CA GLU A 267 -3.17 -18.84 -16.55
C GLU A 267 -3.81 -18.27 -15.30
N LEU A 268 -3.91 -16.95 -15.18
CA LEU A 268 -4.58 -16.28 -14.06
C LEU A 268 -6.03 -16.76 -13.89
N GLN A 269 -6.79 -16.82 -14.99
CA GLN A 269 -8.19 -17.27 -14.95
C GLN A 269 -8.37 -18.74 -14.57
N ARG A 270 -7.34 -19.57 -14.77
CA ARG A 270 -7.35 -21.00 -14.40
C ARG A 270 -6.64 -21.26 -13.07
N SER A 271 -6.01 -20.24 -12.50
CA SER A 271 -5.22 -20.38 -11.27
C SER A 271 -6.11 -20.71 -10.06
N PRO A 272 -5.71 -21.66 -9.22
CA PRO A 272 -6.37 -21.90 -7.95
C PRO A 272 -6.30 -20.68 -7.01
N PHE A 273 -5.38 -19.75 -7.27
CA PHE A 273 -5.19 -18.52 -6.50
C PHE A 273 -6.05 -17.36 -6.99
N LEU A 274 -6.87 -17.51 -8.05
CA LEU A 274 -7.63 -16.42 -8.65
C LEU A 274 -8.50 -15.67 -7.62
N GLY A 275 -9.18 -16.41 -6.74
CA GLY A 275 -10.04 -15.83 -5.70
C GLY A 275 -9.24 -14.97 -4.71
N GLN A 276 -8.16 -15.51 -4.18
CA GLN A 276 -7.29 -14.83 -3.21
C GLN A 276 -6.57 -13.63 -3.86
N LEU A 277 -6.12 -13.75 -5.11
CA LEU A 277 -5.53 -12.65 -5.87
C LEU A 277 -6.51 -11.51 -6.09
N PHE A 278 -7.77 -11.82 -6.37
CA PHE A 278 -8.81 -10.81 -6.51
C PHE A 278 -9.12 -10.16 -5.14
N GLU A 279 -9.23 -10.94 -4.08
CA GLU A 279 -9.40 -10.43 -2.71
C GLU A 279 -8.26 -9.48 -2.34
N GLY A 280 -7.00 -9.87 -2.56
CA GLY A 280 -5.83 -9.02 -2.30
C GLY A 280 -5.78 -7.76 -3.19
N PHE A 281 -6.25 -7.85 -4.43
CA PHE A 281 -6.37 -6.70 -5.31
C PHE A 281 -7.40 -5.68 -4.77
N VAL A 282 -8.57 -6.15 -4.30
CA VAL A 282 -9.57 -5.31 -3.63
C VAL A 282 -8.99 -4.68 -2.36
N ALA A 283 -8.29 -5.44 -1.52
CA ALA A 283 -7.63 -4.91 -0.33
C ALA A 283 -6.64 -3.79 -0.65
N ALA A 284 -5.79 -3.99 -1.67
CA ALA A 284 -4.82 -2.99 -2.11
C ALA A 284 -5.51 -1.72 -2.60
N GLU A 285 -6.59 -1.83 -3.38
CA GLU A 285 -7.33 -0.68 -3.88
C GLU A 285 -8.05 0.09 -2.75
N ILE A 286 -8.60 -0.60 -1.74
CA ILE A 286 -9.16 0.05 -0.55
C ILE A 286 -8.08 0.88 0.17
N LEU A 287 -6.91 0.28 0.42
CA LEU A 287 -5.82 0.98 1.11
C LEU A 287 -5.25 2.14 0.29
N LYS A 288 -5.11 1.99 -1.03
CA LYS A 288 -4.71 3.09 -1.93
C LYS A 288 -5.69 4.25 -1.84
N SER A 289 -7.01 3.98 -1.85
CA SER A 289 -8.02 5.01 -1.68
C SER A 289 -7.90 5.75 -0.35
N GLN A 290 -7.70 5.03 0.77
CA GLN A 290 -7.52 5.63 2.08
C GLN A 290 -6.25 6.51 2.17
N VAL A 291 -5.13 5.97 1.68
CA VAL A 291 -3.82 6.67 1.69
C VAL A 291 -3.85 7.91 0.81
N ASN A 292 -4.45 7.85 -0.37
CA ASN A 292 -4.57 8.98 -1.30
C ASN A 292 -5.43 10.12 -0.74
N GLN A 293 -6.28 9.82 0.25
CA GLN A 293 -7.09 10.83 0.98
C GLN A 293 -6.40 11.30 2.28
N GLY A 294 -5.17 10.91 2.54
CA GLY A 294 -4.46 11.19 3.80
C GLY A 294 -5.06 10.47 5.02
N GLY A 295 -5.90 9.47 4.78
CA GLY A 295 -6.57 8.70 5.82
C GLY A 295 -5.70 7.59 6.43
N ARG A 296 -6.16 7.04 7.55
CA ARG A 296 -5.56 5.87 8.17
C ARG A 296 -5.91 4.61 7.39
N LYS A 297 -5.02 3.64 7.42
CA LYS A 297 -5.26 2.30 6.87
C LYS A 297 -6.14 1.50 7.83
N GLU A 298 -7.43 1.47 7.56
CA GLU A 298 -8.43 0.78 8.37
C GLU A 298 -9.15 -0.24 7.51
N LEU A 299 -8.68 -1.46 7.56
CA LEU A 299 -9.26 -2.61 6.87
C LEU A 299 -9.15 -3.82 7.77
N TYR A 300 -10.26 -4.53 7.93
CA TYR A 300 -10.36 -5.70 8.80
C TYR A 300 -11.00 -6.86 8.03
N TYR A 301 -10.85 -8.08 8.53
CA TYR A 301 -11.64 -9.24 8.08
C TYR A 301 -12.41 -9.83 9.27
N PHE A 302 -13.41 -10.65 9.01
CA PHE A 302 -14.12 -11.37 10.04
C PHE A 302 -14.03 -12.87 9.80
N ARG A 303 -13.75 -13.63 10.87
CA ARG A 303 -13.89 -15.09 10.89
C ARG A 303 -14.17 -15.57 12.30
N ASP A 304 -15.20 -16.40 12.45
CA ASP A 304 -15.46 -17.10 13.70
C ASP A 304 -15.02 -18.58 13.63
N HIS A 305 -15.06 -19.23 14.78
CA HIS A 305 -14.70 -20.65 14.89
C HIS A 305 -15.75 -21.60 14.28
N GLN A 306 -16.93 -21.11 13.92
CA GLN A 306 -17.99 -21.88 13.26
C GLN A 306 -17.87 -21.87 11.74
N GLY A 307 -16.85 -21.15 11.20
CA GLY A 307 -16.57 -21.06 9.76
C GLY A 307 -17.24 -19.90 9.05
N LEU A 308 -18.03 -19.05 9.74
CA LEU A 308 -18.53 -17.82 9.15
C LEU A 308 -17.35 -16.87 8.90
N GLN A 309 -17.17 -16.46 7.64
CA GLN A 309 -16.14 -15.51 7.23
C GLN A 309 -16.76 -14.42 6.36
N VAL A 310 -16.27 -13.18 6.53
CA VAL A 310 -16.49 -12.05 5.63
C VAL A 310 -15.12 -11.50 5.25
N ASP A 311 -14.88 -11.30 3.96
CA ASP A 311 -13.56 -10.99 3.44
C ASP A 311 -13.02 -9.67 3.98
N PHE A 312 -13.85 -8.59 3.95
CA PHE A 312 -13.45 -7.32 4.54
C PHE A 312 -14.58 -6.63 5.30
N LEU A 313 -14.14 -5.95 6.38
CA LEU A 313 -14.93 -4.98 7.13
C LEU A 313 -14.22 -3.63 7.06
N LEU A 314 -14.91 -2.63 6.53
CA LEU A 314 -14.39 -1.30 6.28
C LEU A 314 -15.20 -0.26 7.08
N PRO A 315 -14.66 0.30 8.18
CA PRO A 315 -15.27 1.42 8.86
C PRO A 315 -15.34 2.64 7.94
N ARG A 316 -16.50 3.30 7.90
CA ARG A 316 -16.66 4.54 7.12
C ARG A 316 -17.20 5.64 8.04
N PRO A 317 -16.50 6.80 8.14
CA PRO A 317 -17.03 7.95 8.87
C PRO A 317 -18.44 8.29 8.38
N ASN A 318 -19.38 8.44 9.27
CA ASN A 318 -20.80 8.79 9.01
C ASN A 318 -21.61 7.78 8.16
N ALA A 319 -21.01 6.68 7.69
CA ALA A 319 -21.68 5.68 6.86
C ALA A 319 -21.68 4.26 7.49
N GLY A 320 -21.25 4.16 8.76
CA GLY A 320 -21.26 2.90 9.50
C GLY A 320 -20.15 1.93 9.06
N LEU A 321 -20.46 0.66 8.99
CA LEU A 321 -19.52 -0.42 8.66
C LEU A 321 -19.91 -1.07 7.33
N TRP A 322 -18.99 -1.09 6.37
CA TRP A 322 -19.19 -1.81 5.12
C TRP A 322 -18.70 -3.25 5.30
N LEU A 323 -19.57 -4.21 5.03
CA LEU A 323 -19.26 -5.62 4.98
C LEU A 323 -19.09 -6.02 3.52
N ILE A 324 -17.92 -6.53 3.17
CA ILE A 324 -17.50 -6.72 1.78
C ILE A 324 -17.13 -8.18 1.54
N GLU A 325 -17.72 -8.76 0.51
CA GLU A 325 -17.41 -10.10 0.01
C GLU A 325 -16.83 -9.97 -1.40
N CYS A 326 -15.71 -10.63 -1.69
CA CYS A 326 -15.00 -10.54 -2.96
C CYS A 326 -15.22 -11.77 -3.82
N LYS A 327 -15.59 -11.59 -5.07
CA LYS A 327 -15.80 -12.68 -6.03
C LYS A 327 -15.11 -12.37 -7.35
N ALA A 328 -14.07 -13.13 -7.70
CA ALA A 328 -13.32 -12.93 -8.95
C ALA A 328 -14.17 -13.20 -10.22
N GLY A 329 -15.25 -13.94 -10.06
CA GLY A 329 -16.16 -14.27 -11.17
C GLY A 329 -16.95 -13.06 -11.68
N LYS A 330 -17.46 -13.17 -12.91
CA LYS A 330 -18.26 -12.13 -13.57
C LYS A 330 -19.77 -12.23 -13.27
N THR A 331 -20.19 -13.35 -12.68
CA THR A 331 -21.60 -13.64 -12.38
C THR A 331 -21.81 -13.64 -10.88
N VAL A 332 -22.74 -12.85 -10.40
CA VAL A 332 -23.12 -12.79 -9.00
C VAL A 332 -24.34 -13.70 -8.76
N ARG A 333 -24.32 -14.45 -7.65
CA ARG A 333 -25.39 -15.38 -7.24
C ARG A 333 -25.89 -15.03 -5.85
N PRO A 334 -27.19 -15.24 -5.52
CA PRO A 334 -27.74 -14.94 -4.20
C PRO A 334 -27.00 -15.60 -3.04
N ALA A 335 -26.45 -16.79 -3.22
CA ALA A 335 -25.68 -17.50 -2.20
C ALA A 335 -24.42 -16.74 -1.74
N MET A 336 -23.88 -15.83 -2.56
CA MET A 336 -22.71 -14.99 -2.21
C MET A 336 -23.04 -13.95 -1.15
N ALA A 337 -24.32 -13.63 -0.92
CA ALA A 337 -24.78 -12.74 0.13
C ALA A 337 -24.89 -13.40 1.52
N ALA A 338 -24.88 -14.71 1.58
CA ALA A 338 -25.17 -15.45 2.83
C ALA A 338 -24.24 -15.07 4.01
N PRO A 339 -22.89 -14.98 3.86
CA PRO A 339 -22.02 -14.58 4.95
C PRO A 339 -22.29 -13.16 5.45
N LEU A 340 -22.54 -12.22 4.52
CA LEU A 340 -22.83 -10.82 4.84
C LEU A 340 -24.11 -10.70 5.66
N LEU A 341 -25.17 -11.40 5.23
CA LEU A 341 -26.46 -11.41 5.94
C LEU A 341 -26.35 -12.06 7.32
N ALA A 342 -25.59 -13.14 7.45
CA ALA A 342 -25.36 -13.81 8.72
C ALA A 342 -24.62 -12.91 9.72
N LEU A 343 -23.54 -12.22 9.25
CA LEU A 343 -22.79 -11.32 10.11
C LEU A 343 -23.63 -10.07 10.48
N ARG A 344 -24.39 -9.49 9.55
CA ARG A 344 -25.28 -8.36 9.83
C ARG A 344 -26.27 -8.68 10.96
N ARG A 345 -26.87 -9.88 10.96
CA ARG A 345 -27.78 -10.30 12.04
C ARG A 345 -27.09 -10.34 13.40
N ALA A 346 -25.81 -10.73 13.44
CA ALA A 346 -25.02 -10.71 14.67
C ALA A 346 -24.65 -9.28 15.14
N MET A 347 -24.72 -8.30 14.22
CA MET A 347 -24.38 -6.88 14.45
C MET A 347 -25.62 -5.98 14.48
N GLU A 348 -26.77 -6.44 15.00
CA GLU A 348 -28.10 -5.78 14.89
C GLU A 348 -28.18 -4.30 15.24
N LYS A 349 -27.30 -3.81 16.10
CA LYS A 349 -27.28 -2.41 16.58
C LYS A 349 -26.46 -1.45 15.71
N ARG A 350 -25.81 -1.95 14.62
CA ARG A 350 -24.88 -1.15 13.83
C ARG A 350 -25.41 -0.91 12.42
N SER A 351 -25.28 0.35 11.97
CA SER A 351 -25.51 0.65 10.56
C SER A 351 -24.48 -0.08 9.70
N THR A 352 -24.95 -0.94 8.79
CA THR A 352 -24.08 -1.73 7.91
C THR A 352 -24.52 -1.61 6.46
N ARG A 353 -23.56 -1.52 5.55
CA ARG A 353 -23.74 -1.65 4.11
C ARG A 353 -23.15 -2.97 3.64
N LEU A 354 -23.91 -3.77 2.90
CA LEU A 354 -23.51 -5.11 2.47
C LEU A 354 -23.19 -5.09 0.99
N ILE A 355 -21.96 -5.43 0.63
CA ILE A 355 -21.43 -5.29 -0.72
C ILE A 355 -20.77 -6.59 -1.18
N VAL A 356 -21.18 -7.09 -2.36
CA VAL A 356 -20.42 -8.10 -3.10
C VAL A 356 -19.63 -7.40 -4.20
N VAL A 357 -18.29 -7.35 -4.06
CA VAL A 357 -17.41 -6.82 -5.10
C VAL A 357 -17.08 -7.95 -6.08
N TYR A 358 -17.28 -7.72 -7.37
CA TYR A 358 -17.03 -8.73 -8.39
C TYR A 358 -16.17 -8.22 -9.56
N GLY A 359 -15.59 -9.15 -10.31
CA GLY A 359 -14.75 -8.84 -11.46
C GLY A 359 -15.53 -8.23 -12.63
N LYS A 360 -14.81 -7.60 -13.57
CA LYS A 360 -15.38 -6.88 -14.72
C LYS A 360 -16.31 -7.78 -15.56
N SER A 361 -17.56 -7.36 -15.71
CA SER A 361 -18.54 -8.01 -16.57
C SER A 361 -18.56 -7.38 -17.96
N ARG A 362 -18.79 -8.19 -19.01
CA ARG A 362 -19.05 -7.69 -20.36
C ARG A 362 -20.51 -7.28 -20.58
N SER A 363 -21.40 -7.61 -19.63
CA SER A 363 -22.83 -7.27 -19.71
C SER A 363 -23.08 -5.87 -19.14
N ALA A 364 -23.77 -5.03 -19.91
CA ALA A 364 -24.20 -3.71 -19.46
C ALA A 364 -25.23 -3.75 -18.31
N GLN A 365 -25.83 -4.89 -18.03
CA GLN A 365 -26.75 -5.11 -16.93
C GLN A 365 -25.98 -5.63 -15.70
N ALA A 366 -25.28 -4.72 -15.02
CA ALA A 366 -24.78 -5.01 -13.69
C ALA A 366 -25.98 -5.22 -12.75
N THR A 367 -26.19 -6.44 -12.27
CA THR A 367 -27.21 -6.76 -11.27
C THR A 367 -26.92 -5.93 -10.03
N ARG A 368 -27.73 -4.92 -9.75
CA ARG A 368 -27.52 -4.01 -8.61
C ARG A 368 -27.93 -4.60 -7.26
N ALA A 369 -28.73 -5.66 -7.27
CA ALA A 369 -29.16 -6.36 -6.07
C ALA A 369 -28.87 -7.85 -6.18
N VAL A 370 -28.19 -8.41 -5.17
CA VAL A 370 -27.91 -9.87 -5.04
C VAL A 370 -28.96 -10.54 -4.16
N ALA A 371 -29.33 -9.86 -3.10
CA ALA A 371 -30.37 -10.23 -2.14
C ALA A 371 -30.93 -8.95 -1.52
N ARG A 372 -32.03 -9.06 -0.77
CA ARG A 372 -32.62 -7.89 -0.11
C ARG A 372 -31.60 -7.20 0.81
N GLY A 373 -31.22 -5.96 0.49
CA GLY A 373 -30.24 -5.17 1.24
C GLY A 373 -28.79 -5.55 1.00
N VAL A 374 -28.46 -6.30 -0.06
CA VAL A 374 -27.09 -6.62 -0.48
C VAL A 374 -26.88 -6.15 -1.93
N GLU A 375 -25.90 -5.29 -2.13
CA GLU A 375 -25.53 -4.76 -3.43
C GLU A 375 -24.41 -5.59 -4.07
N ALA A 376 -24.46 -5.76 -5.39
CA ALA A 376 -23.30 -6.19 -6.18
C ALA A 376 -22.72 -4.98 -6.90
N ILE A 377 -21.41 -4.77 -6.75
CA ILE A 377 -20.70 -3.64 -7.35
C ILE A 377 -19.47 -4.17 -8.09
N GLU A 378 -19.33 -3.78 -9.34
CA GLU A 378 -18.11 -4.05 -10.11
C GLU A 378 -16.90 -3.33 -9.50
N LEU A 379 -15.74 -3.95 -9.52
CA LEU A 379 -14.53 -3.46 -8.85
C LEU A 379 -14.21 -1.98 -9.13
N GLU A 380 -14.18 -1.56 -10.39
CA GLU A 380 -13.85 -0.17 -10.75
C GLU A 380 -14.84 0.84 -10.13
N ARG A 381 -16.13 0.49 -10.15
CA ARG A 381 -17.19 1.31 -9.53
C ARG A 381 -17.12 1.28 -7.99
N PHE A 382 -16.79 0.12 -7.44
CA PHE A 382 -16.58 0.00 -6.00
C PHE A 382 -15.44 0.90 -5.55
N VAL A 383 -14.28 0.86 -6.22
CA VAL A 383 -13.12 1.70 -5.88
C VAL A 383 -13.46 3.19 -6.03
N ALA A 384 -14.18 3.57 -7.08
CA ALA A 384 -14.67 4.95 -7.25
C ALA A 384 -15.56 5.40 -6.09
N SER A 385 -16.40 4.49 -5.54
CA SER A 385 -17.29 4.80 -4.40
C SER A 385 -16.55 4.94 -3.04
N LEU A 386 -15.27 4.60 -2.97
CA LEU A 386 -14.47 4.77 -1.76
C LEU A 386 -14.07 6.23 -1.51
N THR A 387 -14.08 7.06 -2.55
CA THR A 387 -13.76 8.50 -2.43
C THR A 387 -15.00 9.26 -1.93
N PRO A 388 -14.90 10.12 -0.89
CA PRO A 388 -15.99 10.96 -0.46
C PRO A 388 -16.41 11.93 -1.57
N GLY A 389 -17.69 11.95 -1.94
CA GLY A 389 -18.23 12.88 -2.94
C GLY A 389 -18.74 12.22 -4.22
N HIS A 390 -18.77 10.90 -4.28
CA HIS A 390 -19.49 10.16 -5.33
C HIS A 390 -20.65 9.35 -4.78
#